data_12e3c53329681b610645e09158c116bd
#
_entry.id   12e3c53329681b610645e09158c116bd
#
_cell.length_a   1.000
_cell.length_b   1.000
_cell.length_c   1.000
_cell.angle_alpha   90.00
_cell.angle_beta   90.00
_cell.angle_gamma   90.00
#
_symmetry.space_group_name_H-M   'P 1'
#
loop_
_entity.id
_entity.type
_entity.pdbx_description
1 polymer ?
#
loop_
_entity_poly.entity_id
_entity_poly.type
_entity_poly.pdbx_seq_one_letter_code
_entity_poly.pdbx_strand_id
1 'polypeptide(L)'
;KYVPIGQEFEFNLGRDPQVLFERLATRTWRDDFWFKRGNQDKLYSPTKGDKVNDNDTVSGWTDHQAMVERVRNYRGAPIQVEFRFPIDGDVTFVSGLNPTLFDFQTPDFKASIGVGERKDLAYEIVSRQGSNATQNAVKLEAAK
;
A
#
# COMPACT_ATOMS: atom_id res chain seq x y z
N LYS A 1 16.66 -19.19 2.42
CA LYS A 1 16.36 -18.58 3.71
C LYS A 1 15.54 -17.31 3.52
N TYR A 2 14.41 -17.24 4.18
CA TYR A 2 13.54 -16.07 4.12
C TYR A 2 13.96 -15.04 5.13
N VAL A 3 13.89 -13.77 4.69
CA VAL A 3 14.10 -12.62 5.56
C VAL A 3 12.78 -11.84 5.59
N PRO A 4 12.04 -11.87 6.70
CA PRO A 4 10.77 -11.14 6.78
C PRO A 4 11.00 -9.63 6.84
N ILE A 5 10.10 -8.87 6.23
CA ILE A 5 10.15 -7.41 6.21
C ILE A 5 8.83 -6.85 6.73
N GLY A 6 8.92 -6.03 7.76
CA GLY A 6 7.81 -5.36 8.42
C GLY A 6 8.36 -4.45 9.49
N GLN A 7 7.52 -3.93 10.36
CA GLN A 7 8.00 -3.05 11.43
C GLN A 7 8.99 -3.75 12.35
N GLU A 8 8.69 -4.98 12.75
CA GLU A 8 9.59 -5.77 13.58
C GLU A 8 10.88 -6.10 12.83
N PHE A 9 10.77 -6.33 11.53
CA PHE A 9 11.91 -6.66 10.72
C PHE A 9 12.87 -5.48 10.58
N GLU A 10 12.37 -4.25 10.45
CA GLU A 10 13.22 -3.06 10.39
C GLU A 10 14.17 -2.98 11.59
N PHE A 11 13.68 -3.37 12.75
CA PHE A 11 14.49 -3.46 13.94
C PHE A 11 15.60 -4.52 13.81
N ASN A 12 15.29 -5.65 13.19
CA ASN A 12 16.26 -6.74 12.98
C ASN A 12 17.26 -6.45 11.87
N LEU A 13 16.90 -5.60 10.89
CA LEU A 13 17.79 -5.24 9.79
C LEU A 13 19.09 -4.60 10.24
N GLY A 14 19.07 -3.87 11.32
CA GLY A 14 20.27 -3.29 11.89
C GLY A 14 21.29 -4.32 12.36
N ARG A 15 20.90 -5.59 12.43
CA ARG A 15 21.77 -6.68 12.84
C ARG A 15 22.42 -7.42 11.68
N ASP A 16 21.96 -7.19 10.45
CA ASP A 16 22.53 -7.80 9.26
C ASP A 16 22.97 -6.71 8.30
N PRO A 17 24.21 -6.21 8.45
CA PRO A 17 24.69 -5.12 7.59
C PRO A 17 24.89 -5.52 6.14
N GLN A 18 24.77 -6.82 5.81
CA GLN A 18 24.92 -7.32 4.45
C GLN A 18 23.61 -7.27 3.65
N VAL A 19 22.49 -6.96 4.30
CA VAL A 19 21.20 -6.82 3.64
C VAL A 19 20.62 -5.48 4.04
N LEU A 20 20.43 -4.59 3.07
CA LEU A 20 19.88 -3.27 3.31
C LEU A 20 18.48 -3.16 2.72
N PHE A 21 17.60 -2.56 3.50
CA PHE A 21 16.20 -2.32 3.10
C PHE A 21 15.86 -0.86 3.24
N GLU A 22 15.09 -0.37 2.27
CA GLU A 22 14.51 0.97 2.32
C GLU A 22 13.06 0.89 1.90
N ARG A 23 12.19 1.54 2.64
CA ARG A 23 10.79 1.69 2.25
C ARG A 23 10.58 3.12 1.80
N LEU A 24 10.18 3.30 0.55
CA LEU A 24 10.06 4.61 -0.09
C LEU A 24 8.63 4.83 -0.55
N ALA A 25 8.07 5.98 -0.18
CA ALA A 25 6.83 6.45 -0.79
C ALA A 25 7.24 7.33 -1.98
N THR A 26 6.98 6.85 -3.20
CA THR A 26 7.39 7.56 -4.41
C THR A 26 6.35 8.58 -4.86
N ARG A 27 5.09 8.38 -4.48
CA ARG A 27 4.00 9.29 -4.78
C ARG A 27 2.84 9.06 -3.83
N THR A 28 2.22 10.15 -3.38
CA THR A 28 0.98 10.10 -2.61
C THR A 28 0.00 11.09 -3.20
N TRP A 29 -1.27 10.70 -3.31
CA TRP A 29 -2.30 11.61 -3.80
C TRP A 29 -3.67 11.18 -3.30
N ARG A 30 -4.64 12.07 -3.45
CA ARG A 30 -6.04 11.82 -3.12
C ARG A 30 -6.92 12.11 -4.31
N ASP A 31 -7.97 11.32 -4.47
CA ASP A 31 -8.97 11.54 -5.49
C ASP A 31 -10.33 11.00 -5.04
N ASP A 32 -11.26 10.97 -5.97
CA ASP A 32 -12.61 10.44 -5.77
C ASP A 32 -13.29 11.02 -4.52
N PHE A 33 -13.28 12.36 -4.44
CA PHE A 33 -13.88 13.09 -3.32
C PHE A 33 -15.40 13.06 -3.40
N TRP A 34 -16.01 12.86 -2.24
CA TRP A 34 -17.44 12.98 -2.04
C TRP A 34 -17.73 14.05 -0.99
N PHE A 35 -18.81 14.78 -1.21
CA PHE A 35 -19.16 15.92 -0.37
C PHE A 35 -20.57 15.77 0.18
N LYS A 36 -20.76 16.25 1.41
CA LYS A 36 -22.03 16.27 2.10
C LYS A 36 -22.51 17.73 2.20
N ARG A 37 -23.79 17.93 1.94
CA ARG A 37 -24.40 19.27 1.98
C ARG A 37 -25.34 19.37 3.16
N GLY A 38 -24.90 20.05 4.21
CA GLY A 38 -25.69 20.21 5.44
C GLY A 38 -26.08 18.86 6.04
N ASN A 39 -27.36 18.70 6.36
CA ASN A 39 -27.90 17.47 6.94
C ASN A 39 -28.50 16.53 5.90
N GLN A 40 -28.25 16.77 4.61
CA GLN A 40 -28.79 15.91 3.54
C GLN A 40 -28.07 14.58 3.52
N ASP A 41 -28.81 13.52 3.22
CA ASP A 41 -28.23 12.19 3.05
C ASP A 41 -27.53 12.02 1.71
N LYS A 42 -27.90 12.82 0.72
CA LYS A 42 -27.30 12.74 -0.62
C LYS A 42 -25.86 13.23 -0.61
N LEU A 43 -24.99 12.48 -1.28
CA LEU A 43 -23.59 12.85 -1.49
C LEU A 43 -23.39 13.37 -2.89
N TYR A 44 -22.47 14.31 -3.03
CA TYR A 44 -22.14 14.96 -4.30
C TYR A 44 -20.69 14.65 -4.65
N SER A 45 -20.43 14.30 -5.91
CA SER A 45 -19.07 13.95 -6.38
C SER A 45 -18.74 14.75 -7.64
N PRO A 46 -17.70 15.60 -7.59
CA PRO A 46 -17.20 16.26 -8.80
C PRO A 46 -16.76 15.28 -9.89
N THR A 47 -16.27 14.11 -9.50
CA THR A 47 -15.89 13.06 -10.43
C THR A 47 -17.06 12.58 -11.27
N LYS A 48 -18.28 12.64 -10.73
CA LYS A 48 -19.52 12.30 -11.45
C LYS A 48 -20.18 13.50 -12.12
N GLY A 49 -19.52 14.66 -12.07
CA GLY A 49 -20.06 15.88 -12.68
C GLY A 49 -20.93 16.71 -11.76
N ASP A 50 -21.03 16.36 -10.49
CA ASP A 50 -21.82 17.15 -9.53
C ASP A 50 -21.12 18.46 -9.21
N LYS A 51 -21.91 19.53 -9.04
CA LYS A 51 -21.38 20.82 -8.61
C LYS A 51 -21.28 20.84 -7.08
N VAL A 52 -20.10 21.22 -6.59
CA VAL A 52 -19.84 21.36 -5.15
C VAL A 52 -19.94 22.84 -4.77
N ASN A 53 -20.63 23.12 -3.67
CA ASN A 53 -20.82 24.47 -3.14
C ASN A 53 -19.81 24.75 -2.02
N ASP A 54 -19.59 26.04 -1.72
CA ASP A 54 -18.62 26.48 -0.73
C ASP A 54 -18.91 25.93 0.69
N ASN A 55 -20.18 25.67 1.01
CA ASN A 55 -20.59 25.17 2.32
C ASN A 55 -20.62 23.64 2.39
N ASP A 56 -20.30 22.96 1.31
CA ASP A 56 -20.24 21.51 1.32
C ASP A 56 -18.99 21.05 2.07
N THR A 57 -19.10 19.93 2.80
CA THR A 57 -17.98 19.37 3.55
C THR A 57 -17.57 18.03 2.96
N VAL A 58 -16.28 17.75 3.01
CA VAL A 58 -15.73 16.47 2.52
C VAL A 58 -16.27 15.34 3.39
N SER A 59 -16.91 14.37 2.76
CA SER A 59 -17.47 13.19 3.41
C SER A 59 -16.58 11.95 3.23
N GLY A 60 -15.95 11.84 2.06
CA GLY A 60 -15.08 10.72 1.76
C GLY A 60 -14.12 11.03 0.63
N TRP A 61 -13.09 10.21 0.54
CA TRP A 61 -12.08 10.31 -0.52
C TRP A 61 -11.35 8.98 -0.64
N THR A 62 -10.44 8.90 -1.58
CA THR A 62 -9.57 7.75 -1.75
C THR A 62 -8.12 8.21 -1.68
N ASP A 63 -7.37 7.63 -0.78
CA ASP A 63 -5.93 7.87 -0.64
C ASP A 63 -5.17 6.85 -1.48
N HIS A 64 -4.14 7.34 -2.18
CA HIS A 64 -3.25 6.51 -2.99
C HIS A 64 -1.82 6.70 -2.53
N GLN A 65 -1.10 5.60 -2.37
CA GLN A 65 0.33 5.61 -2.07
C GLN A 65 1.03 4.65 -3.01
N ALA A 66 1.94 5.17 -3.83
CA ALA A 66 2.84 4.34 -4.61
C ALA A 66 4.11 4.12 -3.80
N MET A 67 4.44 2.87 -3.55
CA MET A 67 5.48 2.45 -2.64
C MET A 67 6.50 1.57 -3.34
N VAL A 68 7.72 1.61 -2.87
CA VAL A 68 8.80 0.72 -3.29
C VAL A 68 9.51 0.19 -2.06
N GLU A 69 9.66 -1.12 -1.99
CA GLU A 69 10.60 -1.76 -1.06
C GLU A 69 11.89 -2.01 -1.82
N ARG A 70 12.96 -1.33 -1.45
CA ARG A 70 14.26 -1.48 -2.07
C ARG A 70 15.13 -2.39 -1.24
N VAL A 71 15.63 -3.45 -1.86
CA VAL A 71 16.45 -4.44 -1.17
C VAL A 71 17.81 -4.53 -1.87
N ARG A 72 18.87 -4.45 -1.09
CA ARG A 72 20.24 -4.68 -1.57
C ARG A 72 20.82 -5.86 -0.83
N ASN A 73 21.35 -6.82 -1.60
CA ASN A 73 21.97 -8.01 -1.04
C ASN A 73 23.48 -7.96 -1.22
N TYR A 74 24.19 -7.69 -0.14
CA TYR A 74 25.66 -7.69 -0.14
C TYR A 74 26.25 -9.01 0.33
N ARG A 75 25.40 -10.01 0.59
CA ARG A 75 25.86 -11.34 0.99
C ARG A 75 26.43 -12.08 -0.21
N GLY A 76 27.31 -13.05 0.08
CA GLY A 76 27.88 -13.92 -0.94
C GLY A 76 26.95 -15.02 -1.45
N ALA A 77 25.67 -14.97 -1.09
CA ALA A 77 24.66 -15.95 -1.51
C ALA A 77 23.34 -15.24 -1.80
N PRO A 78 22.51 -15.78 -2.70
CA PRO A 78 21.17 -15.24 -2.91
C PRO A 78 20.33 -15.33 -1.64
N ILE A 79 19.39 -14.40 -1.48
CA ILE A 79 18.44 -14.41 -0.38
C ILE A 79 17.01 -14.40 -0.91
N GLN A 80 16.09 -14.87 -0.07
CA GLN A 80 14.67 -14.70 -0.31
C GLN A 80 14.11 -13.77 0.76
N VAL A 81 13.30 -12.81 0.33
CA VAL A 81 12.64 -11.86 1.23
C VAL A 81 11.14 -12.07 1.15
N GLU A 82 10.49 -11.89 2.28
CA GLU A 82 9.05 -11.93 2.39
C GLU A 82 8.56 -10.64 3.00
N PHE A 83 7.59 -10.01 2.32
CA PHE A 83 6.93 -8.81 2.80
C PHE A 83 5.52 -9.17 3.24
N ARG A 84 5.23 -8.89 4.50
CA ARG A 84 3.92 -9.18 5.08
C ARG A 84 3.62 -8.09 6.09
N PHE A 85 2.57 -7.33 5.85
CA PHE A 85 2.17 -6.29 6.79
C PHE A 85 0.66 -6.06 6.73
N PRO A 86 0.01 -5.90 7.90
CA PRO A 86 -1.41 -5.65 7.94
C PRO A 86 -1.72 -4.20 7.56
N ILE A 87 -2.85 -4.02 6.88
CA ILE A 87 -3.35 -2.70 6.50
C ILE A 87 -4.82 -2.63 6.91
N ASP A 88 -5.17 -1.70 7.78
CA ASP A 88 -6.55 -1.51 8.23
C ASP A 88 -7.35 -0.74 7.17
N GLY A 89 -8.65 -1.03 7.12
CA GLY A 89 -9.61 -0.27 6.35
C GLY A 89 -10.04 -0.96 5.05
N ASP A 90 -10.67 -0.18 4.19
CA ASP A 90 -11.12 -0.62 2.87
C ASP A 90 -10.00 -0.36 1.86
N VAL A 91 -9.21 -1.37 1.57
CA VAL A 91 -7.93 -1.23 0.87
C VAL A 91 -7.87 -2.13 -0.35
N THR A 92 -7.30 -1.59 -1.43
CA THR A 92 -6.84 -2.38 -2.58
C THR A 92 -5.32 -2.32 -2.62
N PHE A 93 -4.68 -3.47 -2.64
CA PHE A 93 -3.23 -3.60 -2.77
C PHE A 93 -2.91 -3.99 -4.21
N VAL A 94 -2.28 -3.08 -4.94
CA VAL A 94 -2.02 -3.22 -6.38
C VAL A 94 -0.55 -3.55 -6.57
N SER A 95 -0.24 -4.68 -7.20
CA SER A 95 1.16 -5.04 -7.43
C SER A 95 1.28 -6.06 -8.57
N GLY A 96 2.39 -5.98 -9.30
CA GLY A 96 2.80 -6.98 -10.28
C GLY A 96 3.63 -8.12 -9.67
N LEU A 97 3.78 -8.14 -8.34
CA LEU A 97 4.64 -9.11 -7.65
C LEU A 97 3.90 -10.39 -7.24
N ASN A 98 2.68 -10.57 -7.74
CA ASN A 98 1.83 -11.74 -7.46
C ASN A 98 1.63 -11.96 -5.95
N PRO A 99 1.17 -10.94 -5.22
CA PRO A 99 0.94 -11.10 -3.79
C PRO A 99 -0.20 -12.06 -3.51
N THR A 100 -0.19 -12.61 -2.30
CA THR A 100 -1.31 -13.40 -1.77
C THR A 100 -1.79 -12.72 -0.48
N LEU A 101 -2.92 -13.18 0.06
CA LEU A 101 -3.40 -12.70 1.35
C LEU A 101 -3.03 -13.70 2.43
N PHE A 102 -2.29 -13.24 3.42
CA PHE A 102 -2.02 -14.01 4.62
C PHE A 102 -3.29 -14.12 5.49
N ASP A 103 -3.99 -13.01 5.61
CA ASP A 103 -5.35 -12.93 6.17
C ASP A 103 -6.10 -11.79 5.46
N PHE A 104 -7.32 -11.47 5.90
CA PHE A 104 -8.17 -10.50 5.21
C PHE A 104 -7.61 -9.07 5.20
N GLN A 105 -6.59 -8.77 5.99
CA GLN A 105 -5.97 -7.45 6.08
C GLN A 105 -4.49 -7.45 5.72
N THR A 106 -3.89 -8.59 5.39
CA THR A 106 -2.44 -8.70 5.34
C THR A 106 -1.97 -9.23 3.98
N PRO A 107 -1.54 -8.36 3.08
CA PRO A 107 -0.88 -8.81 1.86
C PRO A 107 0.48 -9.43 2.17
N ASP A 108 0.85 -10.40 1.35
CA ASP A 108 2.08 -11.17 1.48
C ASP A 108 2.68 -11.36 0.10
N PHE A 109 3.92 -10.95 -0.10
CA PHE A 109 4.65 -11.25 -1.33
C PHE A 109 6.10 -11.58 -1.04
N LYS A 110 6.70 -12.31 -1.96
CA LYS A 110 8.05 -12.85 -1.83
C LYS A 110 8.88 -12.48 -3.03
N ALA A 111 10.18 -12.34 -2.83
CA ALA A 111 11.10 -12.07 -3.91
C ALA A 111 12.46 -12.70 -3.62
N SER A 112 13.16 -13.07 -4.69
CA SER A 112 14.54 -13.56 -4.62
C SER A 112 15.47 -12.44 -5.03
N ILE A 113 16.51 -12.21 -4.23
CA ILE A 113 17.51 -11.18 -4.49
C ILE A 113 18.85 -11.87 -4.68
N GLY A 114 19.43 -11.75 -5.86
CA GLY A 114 20.69 -12.37 -6.19
C GLY A 114 21.88 -11.74 -5.47
N VAL A 115 23.05 -12.40 -5.61
CA VAL A 115 24.29 -11.91 -5.02
C VAL A 115 24.61 -10.53 -5.58
N GLY A 116 24.81 -9.55 -4.71
CA GLY A 116 25.15 -8.18 -5.09
C GLY A 116 24.01 -7.41 -5.78
N GLU A 117 22.82 -8.00 -5.86
CA GLU A 117 21.69 -7.39 -6.55
C GLU A 117 20.99 -6.36 -5.68
N ARG A 118 20.53 -5.29 -6.31
CA ARG A 118 19.53 -4.38 -5.76
C ARG A 118 18.24 -4.58 -6.53
N LYS A 119 17.14 -4.78 -5.81
CA LYS A 119 15.83 -4.94 -6.43
C LYS A 119 14.84 -3.97 -5.82
N ASP A 120 14.06 -3.32 -6.66
CA ASP A 120 12.99 -2.43 -6.24
C ASP A 120 11.67 -3.15 -6.44
N LEU A 121 10.94 -3.35 -5.34
CA LEU A 121 9.68 -4.09 -5.32
C LEU A 121 8.55 -3.09 -5.16
N ALA A 122 7.82 -2.85 -6.24
CA ALA A 122 6.81 -1.80 -6.32
C ALA A 122 5.42 -2.32 -6.02
N TYR A 123 4.66 -1.52 -5.30
CA TYR A 123 3.25 -1.76 -5.04
C TYR A 123 2.54 -0.44 -4.79
N GLU A 124 1.21 -0.48 -4.83
CA GLU A 124 0.38 0.68 -4.58
C GLU A 124 -0.70 0.32 -3.57
N ILE A 125 -0.91 1.19 -2.61
CA ILE A 125 -1.98 1.05 -1.61
C ILE A 125 -3.05 2.08 -1.94
N VAL A 126 -4.26 1.58 -2.19
CA VAL A 126 -5.44 2.40 -2.44
C VAL A 126 -6.38 2.22 -1.26
N SER A 127 -6.56 3.29 -0.47
CA SER A 127 -7.33 3.23 0.77
C SER A 127 -8.52 4.18 0.71
N ARG A 128 -9.72 3.64 0.85
CA ARG A 128 -10.96 4.42 0.83
C ARG A 128 -11.25 4.94 2.22
N GLN A 129 -11.59 6.22 2.29
CA GLN A 129 -11.79 6.93 3.56
C GLN A 129 -13.20 7.51 3.65
N GLY A 130 -13.70 7.64 4.88
CA GLY A 130 -15.01 8.23 5.14
C GLY A 130 -16.12 7.46 4.45
N SER A 131 -17.00 8.18 3.77
CA SER A 131 -18.14 7.56 3.08
C SER A 131 -17.74 6.65 1.91
N ASN A 132 -16.49 6.72 1.45
CA ASN A 132 -16.00 5.81 0.40
C ASN A 132 -15.68 4.43 0.94
N ALA A 133 -15.42 4.31 2.23
CA ALA A 133 -15.10 3.04 2.86
C ALA A 133 -16.36 2.24 3.09
N THR A 134 -16.41 1.01 2.58
CA THR A 134 -17.58 0.13 2.70
C THR A 134 -17.27 -1.19 3.39
N GLN A 135 -16.01 -1.50 3.60
CA GLN A 135 -15.60 -2.76 4.22
C GLN A 135 -14.23 -2.60 4.89
N ASN A 136 -13.87 -3.57 5.70
CA ASN A 136 -12.58 -3.60 6.39
C ASN A 136 -11.82 -4.85 5.93
N ALA A 137 -11.24 -4.76 4.76
CA ALA A 137 -10.50 -5.87 4.15
C ALA A 137 -9.59 -5.36 3.05
N VAL A 138 -8.55 -6.12 2.76
CA VAL A 138 -7.64 -5.85 1.66
C VAL A 138 -8.03 -6.71 0.47
N LYS A 139 -8.15 -6.08 -0.70
CA LYS A 139 -8.31 -6.77 -1.99
C LYS A 139 -7.02 -6.68 -2.75
N LEU A 140 -6.68 -7.74 -3.47
CA LEU A 140 -5.50 -7.77 -4.32
C LEU A 140 -5.89 -7.45 -5.76
N GLU A 141 -5.06 -6.64 -6.42
CA GLU A 141 -5.25 -6.29 -7.82
C GLU A 141 -3.91 -6.34 -8.54
N ALA A 142 -3.91 -6.90 -9.74
CA ALA A 142 -2.70 -6.94 -10.55
C ALA A 142 -2.38 -5.55 -11.10
N ALA A 143 -1.10 -5.19 -11.10
CA ALA A 143 -0.65 -3.97 -11.74
C ALA A 143 -0.82 -4.07 -13.27
N LYS A 144 -1.23 -2.96 -13.86
CA LYS A 144 -1.42 -2.87 -15.31
C LYS A 144 -0.13 -2.54 -16.04
#